data_78a1f1027731cd5e6f5b8ab9021367df
#
_entry.id   78a1f1027731cd5e6f5b8ab9021367df
#
_cell.length_a   1.000
_cell.length_b   1.000
_cell.length_c   1.000
_cell.angle_alpha   90.00
_cell.angle_beta   90.00
_cell.angle_gamma   90.00
#
_symmetry.space_group_name_H-M   'P 1'
#
loop_
_entity.id
_entity.type
_entity.pdbx_description
1 polymer ?
#
loop_
_entity_poly.entity_id
_entity_poly.type
_entity_poly.pdbx_seq_one_letter_code
_entity_poly.pdbx_strand_id
1 'polypeptide(L)'
;MASLTTDVRYVKGVGEARAKALEKLGIRTLGDLITYYPMRWEDRSRIVPVRELIPGEYACVRATIAQEPRGGRIPGGRTLVQVRAVDEGGVLDISFFNQEYRKTSLRKGETYIFYGKAEGEHLRRRMVNPLVEREGQQMLTGRIMPVYHLTAGLNQATVAKAVRQGLDECGDLPEDVLPDEVRRAHQLCYIGFAYENVHFPASPEALELARRRLAFEELFLLSCGLSLLRVRRETVAGPACRDVDMTAFYEALPFVLTGAQRRAIEQAVADMTSGRPMNRLCQGDVGSGKTMVAAGCAWFAAQSGWQTALMAPTEILARQHYESLSPLLAWLGMTCALLTGSTRAKERRETLAALAEGRIDLCIGTHALLTEEDRKSVGRERVC
;
A
#
# COMPACT_ATOMS: atom_id res chain seq x y z
N MET A 1 25.37 23.60 -1.43
CA MET A 1 24.42 22.50 -1.72
C MET A 1 23.39 22.46 -0.60
N ALA A 2 22.15 22.29 -0.92
CA ALA A 2 21.07 22.25 0.07
C ALA A 2 21.05 20.89 0.78
N SER A 3 20.76 20.85 2.09
CA SER A 3 20.57 19.61 2.83
C SER A 3 19.10 19.15 2.72
N LEU A 4 18.83 17.87 3.00
CA LEU A 4 17.48 17.33 3.01
C LEU A 4 16.53 18.03 3.98
N THR A 5 17.06 18.63 5.05
CA THR A 5 16.31 19.40 6.04
C THR A 5 16.06 20.85 5.64
N THR A 6 16.61 21.31 4.49
CA THR A 6 16.39 22.68 4.00
C THR A 6 14.90 22.88 3.72
N ASP A 7 14.36 24.00 4.19
CA ASP A 7 12.95 24.35 3.95
C ASP A 7 12.68 24.53 2.46
N VAL A 8 11.60 23.95 1.97
CA VAL A 8 11.23 23.90 0.56
C VAL A 8 11.06 25.27 -0.11
N ARG A 9 10.82 26.34 0.69
CA ARG A 9 10.73 27.74 0.18
C ARG A 9 12.03 28.23 -0.44
N TYR A 10 13.17 27.66 -0.04
CA TYR A 10 14.49 28.03 -0.56
C TYR A 10 14.87 27.30 -1.85
N VAL A 11 14.09 26.28 -2.24
CA VAL A 11 14.27 25.62 -3.53
C VAL A 11 13.94 26.60 -4.65
N LYS A 12 14.84 26.76 -5.60
CA LYS A 12 14.71 27.72 -6.70
C LYS A 12 13.37 27.54 -7.42
N GLY A 13 12.60 28.63 -7.48
CA GLY A 13 11.30 28.66 -8.14
C GLY A 13 10.10 28.24 -7.29
N VAL A 14 10.29 27.88 -6.01
CA VAL A 14 9.18 27.57 -5.10
C VAL A 14 8.62 28.86 -4.48
N GLY A 15 9.39 29.60 -3.73
CA GLY A 15 8.93 30.81 -3.03
C GLY A 15 7.80 30.59 -2.02
N GLU A 16 7.41 31.62 -1.25
CA GLU A 16 6.47 31.47 -0.13
C GLU A 16 5.06 30.96 -0.53
N ALA A 17 4.50 31.49 -1.59
CA ALA A 17 3.13 31.14 -1.99
C ALA A 17 3.02 29.65 -2.40
N ARG A 18 4.04 29.14 -3.11
CA ARG A 18 4.09 27.73 -3.50
C ARG A 18 4.47 26.83 -2.34
N ALA A 19 5.36 27.28 -1.43
CA ALA A 19 5.69 26.54 -0.22
C ALA A 19 4.46 26.32 0.67
N LYS A 20 3.60 27.35 0.88
CA LYS A 20 2.32 27.20 1.58
C LYS A 20 1.36 26.20 0.90
N ALA A 21 1.39 26.13 -0.43
CA ALA A 21 0.59 25.16 -1.15
C ALA A 21 1.17 23.74 -1.05
N LEU A 22 2.50 23.59 -1.09
CA LEU A 22 3.20 22.31 -0.88
C LEU A 22 3.03 21.79 0.56
N GLU A 23 3.00 22.67 1.55
CA GLU A 23 2.77 22.29 2.95
C GLU A 23 1.42 21.61 3.16
N LYS A 24 0.39 21.97 2.39
CA LYS A 24 -0.91 21.25 2.41
C LYS A 24 -0.82 19.81 1.92
N LEU A 25 0.24 19.46 1.20
CA LEU A 25 0.57 18.11 0.75
C LEU A 25 1.56 17.40 1.69
N GLY A 26 1.90 18.04 2.84
CA GLY A 26 2.88 17.52 3.79
C GLY A 26 4.34 17.79 3.41
N ILE A 27 4.59 18.59 2.37
CA ILE A 27 5.94 18.88 1.86
C ILE A 27 6.43 20.18 2.49
N ARG A 28 7.39 20.09 3.41
CA ARG A 28 7.99 21.22 4.13
C ARG A 28 9.47 21.38 3.85
N THR A 29 10.16 20.26 3.60
CA THR A 29 11.60 20.22 3.40
C THR A 29 11.96 19.74 2.00
N LEU A 30 13.23 19.89 1.63
CA LEU A 30 13.78 19.32 0.40
C LEU A 30 13.67 17.78 0.41
N GLY A 31 13.88 17.15 1.56
CA GLY A 31 13.69 15.71 1.73
C GLY A 31 12.24 15.29 1.44
N ASP A 32 11.25 15.99 1.99
CA ASP A 32 9.83 15.71 1.69
C ASP A 32 9.54 15.87 0.20
N LEU A 33 10.13 16.86 -0.45
CA LEU A 33 9.91 17.13 -1.87
C LEU A 33 10.44 16.00 -2.76
N ILE A 34 11.65 15.51 -2.54
CA ILE A 34 12.24 14.43 -3.35
C ILE A 34 11.68 13.05 -3.02
N THR A 35 11.06 12.89 -1.86
CA THR A 35 10.34 11.67 -1.48
C THR A 35 8.83 11.74 -1.77
N TYR A 36 8.35 12.85 -2.34
CA TYR A 36 6.97 12.98 -2.77
C TYR A 36 6.76 12.26 -4.11
N TYR A 37 6.62 10.96 -4.06
CA TYR A 37 6.55 10.13 -5.25
C TYR A 37 5.30 10.37 -6.11
N PRO A 38 5.42 10.25 -7.46
CA PRO A 38 4.27 10.30 -8.35
C PRO A 38 3.27 9.19 -8.04
N MET A 39 1.97 9.50 -8.15
CA MET A 39 0.91 8.50 -8.04
C MET A 39 0.81 7.58 -9.27
N ARG A 40 1.23 8.09 -10.42
CA ARG A 40 1.26 7.34 -11.69
C ARG A 40 2.20 8.02 -12.67
N TRP A 41 2.49 7.33 -13.77
CA TRP A 41 3.30 7.86 -14.87
C TRP A 41 2.50 7.81 -16.16
N GLU A 42 2.66 8.84 -17.00
CA GLU A 42 2.09 8.92 -18.34
C GLU A 42 3.23 8.77 -19.34
N ASP A 43 3.19 7.70 -20.13
CA ASP A 43 4.14 7.54 -21.22
C ASP A 43 3.80 8.50 -22.36
N ARG A 44 4.61 9.54 -22.49
CA ARG A 44 4.55 10.53 -23.57
C ARG A 44 5.78 10.45 -24.46
N SER A 45 6.58 9.35 -24.35
CA SER A 45 7.81 9.16 -25.11
C SER A 45 7.54 8.80 -26.57
N ARG A 46 6.45 8.08 -26.81
CA ARG A 46 6.09 7.65 -28.16
C ARG A 46 5.37 8.75 -28.90
N ILE A 47 6.04 9.30 -29.92
CA ILE A 47 5.44 10.21 -30.90
C ILE A 47 4.89 9.36 -32.04
N VAL A 48 3.59 9.48 -32.30
CA VAL A 48 2.89 8.75 -33.36
C VAL A 48 2.47 9.68 -34.49
N PRO A 49 2.45 9.23 -35.75
CA PRO A 49 1.91 10.02 -36.82
C PRO A 49 0.38 10.18 -36.69
N VAL A 50 -0.18 11.25 -37.26
CA VAL A 50 -1.63 11.57 -37.17
C VAL A 50 -2.51 10.40 -37.60
N ARG A 51 -2.09 9.63 -38.63
CA ARG A 51 -2.83 8.46 -39.12
C ARG A 51 -2.97 7.34 -38.10
N GLU A 52 -2.02 7.21 -37.14
CA GLU A 52 -2.01 6.15 -36.11
C GLU A 52 -2.74 6.56 -34.84
N LEU A 53 -3.28 7.76 -34.75
CA LEU A 53 -4.06 8.20 -33.62
C LEU A 53 -5.31 7.33 -33.43
N ILE A 54 -5.50 6.82 -32.23
CA ILE A 54 -6.67 6.03 -31.82
C ILE A 54 -7.65 6.95 -31.10
N PRO A 55 -8.90 7.13 -31.61
CA PRO A 55 -9.89 7.96 -30.95
C PRO A 55 -10.16 7.50 -29.51
N GLY A 56 -10.16 8.44 -28.57
CA GLY A 56 -10.35 8.16 -27.15
C GLY A 56 -9.06 8.00 -26.35
N GLU A 57 -7.91 7.77 -26.99
CA GLU A 57 -6.61 7.61 -26.34
C GLU A 57 -5.80 8.91 -26.33
N TYR A 58 -4.88 9.01 -25.35
CA TYR A 58 -3.90 10.09 -25.29
C TYR A 58 -2.66 9.71 -26.09
N ALA A 59 -2.18 10.65 -26.89
CA ALA A 59 -0.98 10.45 -27.71
C ALA A 59 -0.18 11.73 -27.89
N CYS A 60 1.13 11.59 -28.14
CA CYS A 60 2.00 12.63 -28.64
C CYS A 60 2.02 12.61 -30.16
N VAL A 61 1.81 13.76 -30.78
CA VAL A 61 1.89 13.96 -32.23
C VAL A 61 2.87 15.07 -32.55
N ARG A 62 3.78 14.81 -33.49
CA ARG A 62 4.66 15.82 -34.06
C ARG A 62 4.01 16.30 -35.35
N ALA A 63 3.65 17.60 -35.41
CA ALA A 63 3.00 18.15 -36.60
C ALA A 63 3.38 19.60 -36.80
N THR A 64 3.38 20.02 -38.09
CA THR A 64 3.70 21.37 -38.55
C THR A 64 2.42 22.18 -38.73
N ILE A 65 2.40 23.41 -38.25
CA ILE A 65 1.24 24.30 -38.41
C ILE A 65 1.07 24.66 -39.91
N ALA A 66 -0.04 24.21 -40.50
CA ALA A 66 -0.32 24.38 -41.91
C ALA A 66 -0.91 25.77 -42.26
N GLN A 67 -1.64 26.39 -41.35
CA GLN A 67 -2.34 27.66 -41.54
C GLN A 67 -2.16 28.54 -40.31
N GLU A 68 -2.23 29.87 -40.52
CA GLU A 68 -2.28 30.83 -39.41
C GLU A 68 -3.40 30.47 -38.42
N PRO A 69 -3.10 30.45 -37.08
CA PRO A 69 -4.12 30.20 -36.08
C PRO A 69 -5.27 31.19 -36.16
N ARG A 70 -6.50 30.70 -36.24
CA ARG A 70 -7.70 31.54 -36.32
C ARG A 70 -8.44 31.45 -35.00
N GLY A 71 -8.98 32.55 -34.51
CA GLY A 71 -9.73 32.51 -33.26
C GLY A 71 -10.45 33.80 -32.98
N GLY A 72 -11.45 33.68 -32.11
CA GLY A 72 -12.30 34.79 -31.70
C GLY A 72 -13.18 34.37 -30.53
N ARG A 73 -14.02 35.31 -30.08
CA ARG A 73 -15.03 35.02 -29.04
C ARG A 73 -16.19 34.23 -29.63
N ILE A 74 -16.64 33.22 -28.91
CA ILE A 74 -17.82 32.41 -29.23
C ILE A 74 -18.97 32.74 -28.27
N PRO A 75 -20.24 32.38 -28.61
CA PRO A 75 -21.37 32.54 -27.71
C PRO A 75 -21.08 31.91 -26.32
N GLY A 76 -21.48 32.60 -25.24
CA GLY A 76 -21.19 32.21 -23.86
C GLY A 76 -19.88 32.79 -23.29
N GLY A 77 -19.27 33.80 -23.93
CA GLY A 77 -18.12 34.56 -23.40
C GLY A 77 -16.77 33.84 -23.43
N ARG A 78 -16.71 32.67 -24.04
CA ARG A 78 -15.48 31.89 -24.19
C ARG A 78 -14.70 32.31 -25.44
N THR A 79 -13.39 32.12 -25.42
CA THR A 79 -12.56 32.26 -26.63
C THR A 79 -12.26 30.89 -27.21
N LEU A 80 -12.22 30.77 -28.52
CA LEU A 80 -11.82 29.57 -29.25
C LEU A 80 -10.73 29.95 -30.26
N VAL A 81 -9.59 29.25 -30.19
CA VAL A 81 -8.52 29.30 -31.19
C VAL A 81 -8.47 27.95 -31.90
N GLN A 82 -8.57 27.99 -33.23
CA GLN A 82 -8.49 26.82 -34.09
C GLN A 82 -7.15 26.82 -34.82
N VAL A 83 -6.52 25.69 -34.84
CA VAL A 83 -5.22 25.45 -35.44
C VAL A 83 -5.31 24.21 -36.31
N ARG A 84 -4.75 24.26 -37.50
CA ARG A 84 -4.60 23.09 -38.35
C ARG A 84 -3.13 22.75 -38.48
N ALA A 85 -2.76 21.57 -38.07
CA ALA A 85 -1.42 21.04 -38.18
C ALA A 85 -1.42 19.78 -39.06
N VAL A 86 -0.29 19.50 -39.70
CA VAL A 86 -0.12 18.41 -40.65
C VAL A 86 1.19 17.66 -40.37
N ASP A 87 1.18 16.38 -40.63
CA ASP A 87 2.36 15.55 -40.78
C ASP A 87 2.28 14.73 -42.08
N GLU A 88 3.22 13.82 -42.29
CA GLU A 88 3.20 12.94 -43.47
C GLU A 88 2.01 11.96 -43.48
N GLY A 89 1.36 11.76 -42.34
CA GLY A 89 0.26 10.82 -42.15
C GLY A 89 -1.13 11.39 -42.17
N GLY A 90 -1.29 12.73 -42.11
CA GLY A 90 -2.63 13.32 -42.11
C GLY A 90 -2.75 14.74 -41.57
N VAL A 91 -3.99 15.11 -41.27
CA VAL A 91 -4.37 16.45 -40.79
C VAL A 91 -4.89 16.32 -39.35
N LEU A 92 -4.37 17.17 -38.47
CA LEU A 92 -4.81 17.31 -37.08
C LEU A 92 -5.47 18.67 -36.89
N ASP A 93 -6.76 18.68 -36.62
CA ASP A 93 -7.52 19.90 -36.27
C ASP A 93 -7.46 20.06 -34.72
N ILE A 94 -6.97 21.20 -34.25
CA ILE A 94 -6.75 21.47 -32.83
C ILE A 94 -7.62 22.64 -32.39
N SER A 95 -8.31 22.50 -31.27
CA SER A 95 -9.16 23.51 -30.68
C SER A 95 -8.67 23.90 -29.29
N PHE A 96 -8.37 25.17 -29.06
CA PHE A 96 -8.01 25.70 -27.76
C PHE A 96 -9.12 26.59 -27.22
N PHE A 97 -9.72 26.20 -26.10
CA PHE A 97 -10.71 27.00 -25.40
C PHE A 97 -10.04 27.86 -24.32
N ASN A 98 -10.41 29.15 -24.26
CA ASN A 98 -9.90 30.11 -23.27
C ASN A 98 -8.36 30.28 -23.28
N GLN A 99 -7.72 30.06 -24.42
CA GLN A 99 -6.26 30.18 -24.60
C GLN A 99 -5.94 31.11 -25.79
N GLU A 100 -6.42 32.34 -25.73
CA GLU A 100 -6.26 33.32 -26.84
C GLU A 100 -4.78 33.56 -27.19
N TYR A 101 -3.88 33.49 -26.22
CA TYR A 101 -2.43 33.62 -26.43
C TYR A 101 -1.86 32.57 -27.41
N ARG A 102 -2.57 31.48 -27.66
CA ARG A 102 -2.16 30.46 -28.65
C ARG A 102 -2.16 30.99 -30.06
N LYS A 103 -2.94 32.04 -30.35
CA LYS A 103 -2.98 32.68 -31.65
C LYS A 103 -1.65 33.34 -32.02
N THR A 104 -0.91 33.83 -31.04
CA THR A 104 0.39 34.50 -31.23
C THR A 104 1.58 33.60 -30.95
N SER A 105 1.40 32.57 -30.10
CA SER A 105 2.47 31.65 -29.71
C SER A 105 2.72 30.51 -30.71
N LEU A 106 1.74 30.21 -31.55
CA LEU A 106 1.86 29.18 -32.61
C LEU A 106 2.01 29.86 -33.98
N ARG A 107 3.01 29.47 -34.74
CA ARG A 107 3.34 30.08 -36.00
C ARG A 107 3.23 29.10 -37.14
N LYS A 108 2.66 29.54 -38.27
CA LYS A 108 2.62 28.78 -39.51
C LYS A 108 4.03 28.39 -39.96
N GLY A 109 4.18 27.14 -40.40
CA GLY A 109 5.45 26.58 -40.87
C GLY A 109 6.35 26.05 -39.75
N GLU A 110 6.05 26.32 -38.46
CA GLU A 110 6.81 25.77 -37.36
C GLU A 110 6.22 24.41 -36.90
N THR A 111 7.10 23.53 -36.41
CA THR A 111 6.75 22.19 -35.91
C THR A 111 6.64 22.19 -34.40
N TYR A 112 5.58 21.59 -33.93
CA TYR A 112 5.26 21.43 -32.52
C TYR A 112 4.94 19.98 -32.18
N ILE A 113 5.08 19.64 -30.92
CA ILE A 113 4.59 18.39 -30.37
C ILE A 113 3.34 18.67 -29.56
N PHE A 114 2.29 17.97 -29.91
CA PHE A 114 0.97 18.05 -29.29
C PHE A 114 0.73 16.78 -28.47
N TYR A 115 0.40 16.91 -27.18
CA TYR A 115 -0.04 15.80 -26.37
C TYR A 115 -1.47 16.02 -25.89
N GLY A 116 -2.36 15.14 -26.25
CA GLY A 116 -3.77 15.24 -25.90
C GLY A 116 -4.56 14.00 -26.27
N LYS A 117 -5.83 14.02 -25.87
CA LYS A 117 -6.78 12.97 -26.25
C LYS A 117 -7.14 13.12 -27.71
N ALA A 118 -6.95 12.05 -28.46
CA ALA A 118 -7.35 12.02 -29.87
C ALA A 118 -8.87 11.85 -29.97
N GLU A 119 -9.48 12.61 -30.84
CA GLU A 119 -10.91 12.58 -31.20
C GLU A 119 -11.09 12.54 -32.73
N GLY A 120 -12.32 12.28 -33.18
CA GLY A 120 -12.67 12.27 -34.58
C GLY A 120 -12.55 10.93 -35.29
N GLU A 121 -13.04 10.86 -36.54
CA GLU A 121 -13.09 9.64 -37.35
C GLU A 121 -12.09 9.70 -38.51
N HIS A 122 -11.53 8.54 -38.85
CA HIS A 122 -10.63 8.20 -39.97
C HIS A 122 -9.67 9.30 -40.46
N LEU A 123 -10.13 10.24 -41.28
CA LEU A 123 -9.26 11.26 -41.97
C LEU A 123 -9.22 12.62 -41.28
N ARG A 124 -10.04 12.86 -40.25
CA ARG A 124 -10.07 14.11 -39.49
C ARG A 124 -9.87 13.86 -38.02
N ARG A 125 -8.63 13.82 -37.61
CA ARG A 125 -8.26 13.73 -36.22
C ARG A 125 -8.36 15.10 -35.56
N ARG A 126 -8.81 15.12 -34.32
CA ARG A 126 -8.97 16.31 -33.47
C ARG A 126 -8.31 16.16 -32.15
N MET A 127 -7.85 17.27 -31.61
CA MET A 127 -7.47 17.37 -30.18
C MET A 127 -8.06 18.64 -29.59
N VAL A 128 -8.53 18.54 -28.33
CA VAL A 128 -9.08 19.69 -27.59
C VAL A 128 -8.12 20.01 -26.44
N ASN A 129 -7.69 21.29 -26.38
CA ASN A 129 -6.75 21.79 -25.37
C ASN A 129 -5.52 20.89 -25.17
N PRO A 130 -4.85 20.40 -26.22
CA PRO A 130 -3.64 19.60 -26.02
C PRO A 130 -2.54 20.45 -25.37
N LEU A 131 -1.65 19.75 -24.63
CA LEU A 131 -0.36 20.33 -24.25
C LEU A 131 0.45 20.53 -25.53
N VAL A 132 1.15 21.67 -25.65
CA VAL A 132 1.92 22.01 -26.84
C VAL A 132 3.30 22.48 -26.45
N GLU A 133 4.31 21.89 -27.05
CA GLU A 133 5.70 22.30 -26.92
C GLU A 133 6.34 22.46 -28.32
N ARG A 134 7.28 23.38 -28.43
CA ARG A 134 8.05 23.58 -29.67
C ARG A 134 9.04 22.42 -29.81
N GLU A 135 9.21 21.93 -31.03
CA GLU A 135 10.24 20.93 -31.32
C GLU A 135 11.64 21.41 -30.89
N GLY A 136 12.42 20.55 -30.23
CA GLY A 136 13.73 20.88 -29.67
C GLY A 136 13.72 21.58 -28.32
N GLN A 137 12.54 21.91 -27.77
CA GLN A 137 12.38 22.55 -26.46
C GLN A 137 11.43 21.75 -25.53
N GLN A 138 11.35 20.43 -25.72
CA GLN A 138 10.42 19.59 -24.98
C GLN A 138 10.86 19.43 -23.51
N MET A 139 9.95 19.76 -22.61
CA MET A 139 10.11 19.51 -21.18
C MET A 139 9.10 18.47 -20.66
N LEU A 140 7.91 18.40 -21.29
CA LEU A 140 6.77 17.62 -20.83
C LEU A 140 6.30 16.57 -21.85
N THR A 141 6.86 16.59 -23.06
CA THR A 141 6.56 15.65 -24.14
C THR A 141 7.83 14.91 -24.56
N GLY A 142 7.69 13.78 -25.25
CA GLY A 142 8.83 12.95 -25.67
C GLY A 142 9.51 12.17 -24.53
N ARG A 143 8.86 12.02 -23.38
CA ARG A 143 9.38 11.30 -22.22
C ARG A 143 8.25 10.75 -21.35
N ILE A 144 8.59 9.88 -20.43
CA ILE A 144 7.65 9.42 -19.39
C ILE A 144 7.52 10.53 -18.34
N MET A 145 6.30 10.97 -18.09
CA MET A 145 6.01 12.08 -17.18
C MET A 145 5.38 11.62 -15.88
N PRO A 146 5.89 12.10 -14.74
CA PRO A 146 5.27 11.85 -13.45
C PRO A 146 3.95 12.63 -13.32
N VAL A 147 2.96 12.00 -12.67
CA VAL A 147 1.70 12.65 -12.28
C VAL A 147 1.62 12.65 -10.76
N TYR A 148 1.63 13.83 -10.17
CA TYR A 148 1.56 14.01 -8.72
C TYR A 148 0.15 14.33 -8.24
N HIS A 149 -0.13 14.06 -6.96
CA HIS A 149 -1.28 14.68 -6.31
C HIS A 149 -1.09 16.19 -6.27
N LEU A 150 -2.18 16.92 -6.46
CA LEU A 150 -2.17 18.38 -6.47
C LEU A 150 -3.11 18.96 -5.43
N THR A 151 -2.81 20.20 -5.04
CA THR A 151 -3.72 21.04 -4.25
C THR A 151 -3.97 22.37 -4.98
N ALA A 152 -4.95 23.13 -4.50
CA ALA A 152 -5.24 24.45 -5.08
C ALA A 152 -3.99 25.34 -5.09
N GLY A 153 -3.71 25.95 -6.25
CA GLY A 153 -2.53 26.82 -6.47
C GLY A 153 -1.30 26.09 -7.03
N LEU A 154 -1.33 24.76 -7.20
CA LEU A 154 -0.27 23.97 -7.85
C LEU A 154 -0.78 23.31 -9.13
N ASN A 155 0.14 23.13 -10.07
CA ASN A 155 -0.09 22.32 -11.28
C ASN A 155 1.07 21.33 -11.47
N GLN A 156 0.89 20.32 -12.34
CA GLN A 156 1.87 19.25 -12.57
C GLN A 156 3.25 19.79 -12.95
N ALA A 157 3.29 20.77 -13.86
CA ALA A 157 4.54 21.36 -14.30
C ALA A 157 5.29 22.10 -13.17
N THR A 158 4.55 22.74 -12.28
CA THR A 158 5.13 23.43 -11.11
C THR A 158 5.76 22.43 -10.14
N VAL A 159 5.05 21.35 -9.80
CA VAL A 159 5.57 20.33 -8.90
C VAL A 159 6.75 19.61 -9.54
N ALA A 160 6.64 19.16 -10.79
CA ALA A 160 7.73 18.51 -11.50
C ALA A 160 9.00 19.38 -11.56
N LYS A 161 8.86 20.70 -11.83
CA LYS A 161 10.00 21.64 -11.82
C LYS A 161 10.62 21.78 -10.43
N ALA A 162 9.79 21.86 -9.39
CA ALA A 162 10.29 21.95 -8.02
C ALA A 162 11.06 20.69 -7.63
N VAL A 163 10.54 19.50 -7.94
CA VAL A 163 11.23 18.21 -7.72
C VAL A 163 12.55 18.14 -8.50
N ARG A 164 12.55 18.52 -9.79
CA ARG A 164 13.79 18.55 -10.60
C ARG A 164 14.84 19.45 -9.96
N GLN A 165 14.44 20.67 -9.62
CA GLN A 165 15.33 21.61 -8.96
C GLN A 165 15.82 21.08 -7.59
N GLY A 166 14.92 20.43 -6.84
CA GLY A 166 15.28 19.81 -5.57
C GLY A 166 16.34 18.71 -5.73
N LEU A 167 16.20 17.85 -6.72
CA LEU A 167 17.20 16.81 -7.02
C LEU A 167 18.55 17.42 -7.45
N ASP A 168 18.52 18.49 -8.26
CA ASP A 168 19.74 19.18 -8.74
C ASP A 168 20.46 19.96 -7.62
N GLU A 169 19.74 20.52 -6.65
CA GLU A 169 20.28 21.29 -5.53
C GLU A 169 20.71 20.41 -4.36
N CYS A 170 20.16 19.19 -4.26
CA CYS A 170 20.48 18.25 -3.20
C CYS A 170 21.94 17.78 -3.35
N GLY A 171 22.79 18.27 -2.46
CA GLY A 171 24.22 17.91 -2.47
C GLY A 171 24.48 16.48 -1.98
N ASP A 172 23.72 16.09 -0.97
CA ASP A 172 23.79 14.78 -0.35
C ASP A 172 22.44 14.12 -0.44
N LEU A 173 22.23 13.27 -1.45
CA LEU A 173 21.08 12.36 -1.45
C LEU A 173 21.11 11.52 -0.18
N PRO A 174 19.96 11.03 0.31
CA PRO A 174 19.92 10.14 1.46
C PRO A 174 20.93 9.02 1.29
N GLU A 175 21.69 8.72 2.35
CA GLU A 175 22.57 7.55 2.36
C GLU A 175 21.75 6.30 2.03
N ASP A 176 22.35 5.38 1.30
CA ASP A 176 21.67 4.12 0.99
C ASP A 176 21.52 3.30 2.26
N VAL A 177 20.30 3.20 2.78
CA VAL A 177 19.98 2.47 4.02
C VAL A 177 20.07 0.96 3.85
N LEU A 178 20.12 0.45 2.62
CA LEU A 178 20.25 -0.98 2.37
C LEU A 178 21.73 -1.39 2.39
N PRO A 179 22.10 -2.38 3.21
CA PRO A 179 23.44 -2.98 3.14
C PRO A 179 23.75 -3.46 1.71
N ASP A 180 24.99 -3.26 1.29
CA ASP A 180 25.46 -3.65 -0.05
C ASP A 180 25.18 -5.12 -0.38
N GLU A 181 25.30 -6.01 0.60
CA GLU A 181 25.00 -7.44 0.44
C GLU A 181 23.54 -7.67 0.09
N VAL A 182 22.62 -7.02 0.79
CA VAL A 182 21.17 -7.08 0.54
C VAL A 182 20.86 -6.53 -0.85
N ARG A 183 21.43 -5.36 -1.18
CA ARG A 183 21.22 -4.71 -2.47
C ARG A 183 21.68 -5.60 -3.62
N ARG A 184 22.86 -6.23 -3.53
CA ARG A 184 23.39 -7.14 -4.54
C ARG A 184 22.59 -8.44 -4.64
N ALA A 185 22.24 -9.06 -3.50
CA ALA A 185 21.48 -10.31 -3.47
C ALA A 185 20.11 -10.18 -4.15
N HIS A 186 19.47 -9.01 -4.03
CA HIS A 186 18.17 -8.73 -4.61
C HIS A 186 18.24 -7.94 -5.94
N GLN A 187 19.42 -7.71 -6.50
CA GLN A 187 19.64 -6.99 -7.76
C GLN A 187 18.97 -5.61 -7.78
N LEU A 188 19.13 -4.83 -6.71
CA LEU A 188 18.52 -3.52 -6.56
C LEU A 188 19.50 -2.43 -7.02
N CYS A 189 18.95 -1.39 -7.66
CA CYS A 189 19.73 -0.21 -8.06
C CYS A 189 20.11 0.65 -6.84
N TYR A 190 21.05 1.57 -7.01
CA TYR A 190 21.41 2.56 -6.00
C TYR A 190 20.29 3.55 -5.77
N ILE A 191 20.23 4.09 -4.55
CA ILE A 191 19.14 4.99 -4.13
C ILE A 191 19.09 6.26 -4.99
N GLY A 192 20.22 6.83 -5.38
CA GLY A 192 20.27 7.99 -6.27
C GLY A 192 19.66 7.73 -7.64
N PHE A 193 19.95 6.56 -8.24
CA PHE A 193 19.31 6.13 -9.48
C PHE A 193 17.77 5.99 -9.28
N ALA A 194 17.34 5.46 -8.12
CA ALA A 194 15.93 5.28 -7.83
C ALA A 194 15.20 6.61 -7.72
N TYR A 195 15.74 7.60 -7.00
CA TYR A 195 15.13 8.94 -6.91
C TYR A 195 15.08 9.65 -8.25
N GLU A 196 16.13 9.59 -9.05
CA GLU A 196 16.13 10.20 -10.38
C GLU A 196 15.05 9.57 -11.27
N ASN A 197 15.01 8.24 -11.36
CA ASN A 197 14.16 7.53 -12.30
C ASN A 197 12.71 7.29 -11.83
N VAL A 198 12.40 7.44 -10.53
CA VAL A 198 11.01 7.46 -10.10
C VAL A 198 10.31 8.77 -10.48
N HIS A 199 11.05 9.87 -10.52
CA HIS A 199 10.52 11.18 -10.91
C HIS A 199 10.66 11.46 -12.41
N PHE A 200 11.83 11.16 -12.98
CA PHE A 200 12.18 11.46 -14.37
C PHE A 200 12.78 10.24 -15.05
N PRO A 201 12.00 9.22 -15.31
CA PRO A 201 12.50 7.95 -15.83
C PRO A 201 13.11 8.12 -17.22
N ALA A 202 14.32 7.62 -17.41
CA ALA A 202 15.00 7.59 -18.69
C ALA A 202 14.33 6.59 -19.67
N SER A 203 13.77 5.52 -19.13
CA SER A 203 13.03 4.49 -19.88
C SER A 203 12.00 3.79 -18.98
N PRO A 204 11.05 3.01 -19.54
CA PRO A 204 10.14 2.18 -18.76
C PRO A 204 10.87 1.20 -17.83
N GLU A 205 11.97 0.61 -18.29
CA GLU A 205 12.80 -0.33 -17.52
C GLU A 205 13.49 0.38 -16.35
N ALA A 206 13.99 1.60 -16.56
CA ALA A 206 14.60 2.41 -15.51
C ALA A 206 13.58 2.78 -14.43
N LEU A 207 12.33 3.09 -14.82
CA LEU A 207 11.23 3.32 -13.90
C LEU A 207 10.92 2.07 -13.07
N GLU A 208 10.86 0.91 -13.69
CA GLU A 208 10.57 -0.34 -12.99
C GLU A 208 11.66 -0.69 -11.96
N LEU A 209 12.93 -0.52 -12.33
CA LEU A 209 14.06 -0.70 -11.41
C LEU A 209 13.98 0.27 -10.22
N ALA A 210 13.65 1.55 -10.47
CA ALA A 210 13.49 2.55 -9.43
C ALA A 210 12.34 2.20 -8.47
N ARG A 211 11.17 1.85 -9.00
CA ARG A 211 10.00 1.44 -8.21
C ARG A 211 10.28 0.21 -7.36
N ARG A 212 10.91 -0.81 -7.96
CA ARG A 212 11.30 -2.04 -7.25
C ARG A 212 12.24 -1.73 -6.09
N ARG A 213 13.22 -0.85 -6.31
CA ARG A 213 14.16 -0.43 -5.26
C ARG A 213 13.46 0.25 -4.09
N LEU A 214 12.61 1.23 -4.36
CA LEU A 214 11.91 2.01 -3.34
C LEU A 214 10.89 1.16 -2.58
N ALA A 215 10.11 0.33 -3.28
CA ALA A 215 9.16 -0.58 -2.65
C ALA A 215 9.87 -1.62 -1.76
N PHE A 216 11.01 -2.16 -2.22
CA PHE A 216 11.80 -3.10 -1.41
C PHE A 216 12.30 -2.43 -0.13
N GLU A 217 12.84 -1.22 -0.22
CA GLU A 217 13.34 -0.48 0.94
C GLU A 217 12.25 -0.26 1.99
N GLU A 218 11.08 0.22 1.58
CA GLU A 218 9.97 0.48 2.47
C GLU A 218 9.53 -0.79 3.22
N LEU A 219 9.38 -1.91 2.50
CA LEU A 219 9.03 -3.20 3.10
C LEU A 219 10.16 -3.78 3.95
N PHE A 220 11.41 -3.58 3.57
CA PHE A 220 12.58 -4.02 4.33
C PHE A 220 12.66 -3.29 5.68
N LEU A 221 12.53 -1.96 5.68
CA LEU A 221 12.52 -1.16 6.89
C LEU A 221 11.36 -1.54 7.82
N LEU A 222 10.16 -1.75 7.27
CA LEU A 222 9.02 -2.24 8.02
C LEU A 222 9.31 -3.61 8.64
N SER A 223 9.88 -4.55 7.87
CA SER A 223 10.24 -5.90 8.34
C SER A 223 11.30 -5.86 9.44
N CYS A 224 12.31 -4.99 9.30
CA CYS A 224 13.31 -4.77 10.35
C CYS A 224 12.68 -4.22 11.64
N GLY A 225 11.80 -3.23 11.51
CA GLY A 225 11.06 -2.68 12.66
C GLY A 225 10.22 -3.73 13.38
N LEU A 226 9.48 -4.54 12.64
CA LEU A 226 8.70 -5.64 13.19
C LEU A 226 9.58 -6.71 13.85
N SER A 227 10.73 -7.02 13.25
CA SER A 227 11.69 -7.98 13.80
C SER A 227 12.29 -7.49 15.13
N LEU A 228 12.63 -6.21 15.23
CA LEU A 228 13.09 -5.60 16.48
C LEU A 228 12.02 -5.67 17.60
N LEU A 229 10.76 -5.43 17.25
CA LEU A 229 9.65 -5.56 18.19
C LEU A 229 9.45 -7.03 18.61
N ARG A 230 9.65 -7.97 17.70
CA ARG A 230 9.57 -9.40 17.98
C ARG A 230 10.68 -9.84 18.95
N VAL A 231 11.93 -9.46 18.69
CA VAL A 231 13.08 -9.76 19.59
C VAL A 231 12.83 -9.23 20.99
N ARG A 232 12.31 -8.00 21.13
CA ARG A 232 11.96 -7.44 22.45
C ARG A 232 10.89 -8.25 23.19
N ARG A 233 9.96 -8.90 22.48
CA ARG A 233 8.96 -9.79 23.09
C ARG A 233 9.55 -11.15 23.45
N GLU A 234 10.44 -11.68 22.63
CA GLU A 234 11.10 -12.97 22.87
C GLU A 234 12.04 -12.97 24.09
N THR A 235 12.45 -11.79 24.58
CA THR A 235 13.20 -11.65 25.85
C THR A 235 12.32 -11.78 27.09
N VAL A 236 10.98 -11.73 26.94
CA VAL A 236 10.05 -11.94 28.05
C VAL A 236 9.86 -13.43 28.25
N ALA A 237 10.25 -13.95 29.43
CA ALA A 237 9.96 -15.33 29.79
C ALA A 237 8.43 -15.51 29.91
N GLY A 238 7.90 -16.51 29.23
CA GLY A 238 6.50 -16.94 29.34
C GLY A 238 6.37 -18.23 30.13
N PRO A 239 5.16 -18.59 30.54
CA PRO A 239 4.91 -19.89 31.11
C PRO A 239 5.18 -20.96 30.05
N ALA A 240 5.94 -22.00 30.44
CA ALA A 240 6.16 -23.18 29.61
C ALA A 240 5.09 -24.23 29.90
N CYS A 241 4.44 -24.71 28.85
CA CYS A 241 3.62 -25.90 28.96
C CYS A 241 4.49 -27.14 29.17
N ARG A 242 3.96 -28.15 29.90
CA ARG A 242 4.63 -29.45 29.98
C ARG A 242 4.54 -30.14 28.64
N ASP A 243 5.53 -30.93 28.31
CA ASP A 243 5.46 -31.81 27.14
C ASP A 243 4.42 -32.91 27.39
N VAL A 244 3.43 -32.99 26.50
CA VAL A 244 2.29 -33.91 26.58
C VAL A 244 2.16 -34.61 25.23
N ASP A 245 2.00 -35.93 25.28
CA ASP A 245 1.76 -36.72 24.07
C ASP A 245 0.39 -36.41 23.46
N MET A 246 0.39 -35.94 22.20
CA MET A 246 -0.79 -35.59 21.44
C MET A 246 -1.56 -36.78 20.86
N THR A 247 -1.07 -38.02 21.05
CA THR A 247 -1.67 -39.25 20.46
C THR A 247 -3.13 -39.39 20.85
N ALA A 248 -3.45 -39.22 22.15
CA ALA A 248 -4.82 -39.32 22.65
C ALA A 248 -5.77 -38.28 21.99
N PHE A 249 -5.29 -37.06 21.70
CA PHE A 249 -6.07 -36.08 20.98
C PHE A 249 -6.35 -36.55 19.54
N TYR A 250 -5.31 -37.02 18.85
CA TYR A 250 -5.47 -37.41 17.43
C TYR A 250 -6.37 -38.65 17.26
N GLU A 251 -6.30 -39.60 18.17
CA GLU A 251 -7.11 -40.86 18.16
C GLU A 251 -8.59 -40.60 18.50
N ALA A 252 -8.87 -39.59 19.29
CA ALA A 252 -10.23 -39.23 19.67
C ALA A 252 -11.01 -38.48 18.63
N LEU A 253 -10.34 -37.97 17.59
CA LEU A 253 -11.00 -37.24 16.51
C LEU A 253 -11.81 -38.18 15.61
N PRO A 254 -13.05 -37.83 15.23
CA PRO A 254 -13.88 -38.66 14.34
C PRO A 254 -13.39 -38.64 12.88
N PHE A 255 -12.28 -37.99 12.56
CA PHE A 255 -11.67 -37.84 11.25
C PHE A 255 -10.14 -37.70 11.38
N VAL A 256 -9.44 -37.97 10.29
CA VAL A 256 -7.98 -37.82 10.23
C VAL A 256 -7.63 -36.36 9.88
N LEU A 257 -6.75 -35.74 10.67
CA LEU A 257 -6.23 -34.41 10.36
C LEU A 257 -5.35 -34.45 9.10
N THR A 258 -5.44 -33.38 8.31
CA THR A 258 -4.52 -33.19 7.18
C THR A 258 -3.08 -33.01 7.69
N GLY A 259 -2.09 -33.33 6.87
CA GLY A 259 -0.68 -33.09 7.23
C GLY A 259 -0.36 -31.63 7.56
N ALA A 260 -1.08 -30.67 6.96
CA ALA A 260 -0.92 -29.23 7.27
C ALA A 260 -1.47 -28.88 8.66
N GLN A 261 -2.64 -29.39 9.02
CA GLN A 261 -3.23 -29.18 10.35
C GLN A 261 -2.34 -29.80 11.44
N ARG A 262 -1.86 -31.02 11.23
CA ARG A 262 -0.96 -31.70 12.15
C ARG A 262 0.33 -30.93 12.37
N ARG A 263 1.02 -30.50 11.29
CA ARG A 263 2.22 -29.66 11.40
C ARG A 263 1.95 -28.32 12.11
N ALA A 264 0.78 -27.70 11.89
CA ALA A 264 0.42 -26.45 12.56
C ALA A 264 0.27 -26.63 14.07
N ILE A 265 -0.34 -27.75 14.51
CA ILE A 265 -0.45 -28.12 15.93
C ILE A 265 0.94 -28.41 16.50
N GLU A 266 1.74 -29.25 15.85
CA GLU A 266 3.08 -29.61 16.31
C GLU A 266 3.99 -28.38 16.49
N GLN A 267 3.92 -27.42 15.56
CA GLN A 267 4.66 -26.16 15.67
C GLN A 267 4.17 -25.28 16.82
N ALA A 268 2.84 -25.21 17.03
CA ALA A 268 2.27 -24.48 18.16
C ALA A 268 2.67 -25.11 19.51
N VAL A 269 2.62 -26.43 19.60
CA VAL A 269 3.06 -27.20 20.81
C VAL A 269 4.53 -26.92 21.07
N ALA A 270 5.41 -26.97 20.08
CA ALA A 270 6.82 -26.65 20.23
C ALA A 270 7.05 -25.22 20.76
N ASP A 271 6.28 -24.24 20.32
CA ASP A 271 6.35 -22.89 20.86
C ASP A 271 5.85 -22.81 22.30
N MET A 272 4.73 -23.48 22.64
CA MET A 272 4.13 -23.47 23.97
C MET A 272 5.03 -24.14 25.00
N THR A 273 5.87 -25.11 24.62
CA THR A 273 6.86 -25.78 25.48
C THR A 273 8.17 -24.98 25.61
N SER A 274 8.43 -23.99 24.72
CA SER A 274 9.69 -23.26 24.67
C SER A 274 9.98 -22.33 25.84
N GLY A 275 8.98 -22.05 26.71
CA GLY A 275 9.08 -21.04 27.76
C GLY A 275 9.05 -19.61 27.27
N ARG A 276 8.64 -19.39 26.02
CA ARG A 276 8.45 -18.07 25.40
C ARG A 276 6.99 -17.89 24.98
N PRO A 277 6.43 -16.67 25.07
CA PRO A 277 5.06 -16.42 24.61
C PRO A 277 4.92 -16.72 23.11
N MET A 278 4.05 -17.66 22.76
CA MET A 278 3.73 -17.96 21.37
C MET A 278 2.95 -16.79 20.74
N ASN A 279 3.33 -16.39 19.52
CA ASN A 279 2.59 -15.43 18.71
C ASN A 279 2.61 -15.89 17.25
N ARG A 280 1.63 -16.73 16.88
CA ARG A 280 1.51 -17.32 15.54
C ARG A 280 0.26 -16.88 14.82
N LEU A 281 0.37 -16.62 13.53
CA LEU A 281 -0.75 -16.47 12.61
C LEU A 281 -1.01 -17.81 11.92
N CYS A 282 -2.18 -18.41 12.16
CA CYS A 282 -2.64 -19.58 11.42
C CYS A 282 -3.50 -19.13 10.23
N GLN A 283 -2.97 -19.22 9.02
CA GLN A 283 -3.65 -18.83 7.79
C GLN A 283 -4.10 -20.07 7.01
N GLY A 284 -5.29 -20.00 6.44
CA GLY A 284 -5.86 -21.05 5.58
C GLY A 284 -7.22 -20.61 5.03
N ASP A 285 -7.71 -21.29 4.00
CA ASP A 285 -8.99 -21.00 3.36
C ASP A 285 -10.19 -21.25 4.30
N VAL A 286 -11.36 -20.75 3.92
CA VAL A 286 -12.61 -21.08 4.60
C VAL A 286 -12.86 -22.59 4.50
N GLY A 287 -13.19 -23.23 5.62
CA GLY A 287 -13.37 -24.68 5.66
C GLY A 287 -12.09 -25.52 5.79
N SER A 288 -10.89 -24.91 5.82
CA SER A 288 -9.62 -25.66 5.98
C SER A 288 -9.40 -26.29 7.38
N GLY A 289 -10.35 -26.12 8.30
CA GLY A 289 -10.30 -26.71 9.63
C GLY A 289 -9.39 -26.00 10.64
N LYS A 290 -9.16 -24.69 10.50
CA LYS A 290 -8.38 -23.89 11.48
C LYS A 290 -8.86 -24.03 12.91
N THR A 291 -10.17 -24.24 13.10
CA THR A 291 -10.78 -24.46 14.41
C THR A 291 -10.26 -25.73 15.09
N MET A 292 -9.90 -26.76 14.30
CA MET A 292 -9.32 -28.00 14.85
C MET A 292 -7.87 -27.79 15.31
N VAL A 293 -7.13 -26.90 14.66
CA VAL A 293 -5.79 -26.50 15.14
C VAL A 293 -5.92 -25.80 16.49
N ALA A 294 -6.90 -24.87 16.62
CA ALA A 294 -7.16 -24.22 17.91
C ALA A 294 -7.62 -25.21 19.00
N ALA A 295 -8.45 -26.20 18.66
CA ALA A 295 -8.87 -27.25 19.56
C ALA A 295 -7.68 -28.09 20.06
N GLY A 296 -6.75 -28.47 19.18
CA GLY A 296 -5.53 -29.19 19.53
C GLY A 296 -4.63 -28.40 20.47
N CYS A 297 -4.44 -27.11 20.22
CA CYS A 297 -3.68 -26.22 21.11
C CYS A 297 -4.36 -26.08 22.48
N ALA A 298 -5.69 -25.92 22.52
CA ALA A 298 -6.45 -25.82 23.76
C ALA A 298 -6.38 -27.11 24.58
N TRP A 299 -6.50 -28.27 23.95
CA TRP A 299 -6.36 -29.56 24.60
C TRP A 299 -4.96 -29.74 25.21
N PHE A 300 -3.91 -29.43 24.44
CA PHE A 300 -2.53 -29.48 24.91
C PHE A 300 -2.31 -28.58 26.13
N ALA A 301 -2.82 -27.33 26.08
CA ALA A 301 -2.73 -26.42 27.21
C ALA A 301 -3.43 -26.97 28.46
N ALA A 302 -4.64 -27.51 28.29
CA ALA A 302 -5.40 -28.12 29.42
C ALA A 302 -4.65 -29.30 30.05
N GLN A 303 -4.07 -30.20 29.24
CA GLN A 303 -3.27 -31.33 29.75
C GLN A 303 -2.00 -30.86 30.48
N SER A 304 -1.50 -29.66 30.13
CA SER A 304 -0.38 -29.01 30.82
C SER A 304 -0.80 -28.23 32.08
N GLY A 305 -2.10 -28.21 32.42
CA GLY A 305 -2.65 -27.52 33.59
C GLY A 305 -2.93 -26.01 33.34
N TRP A 306 -3.07 -25.59 32.09
CA TRP A 306 -3.36 -24.21 31.68
C TRP A 306 -4.78 -24.07 31.13
N GLN A 307 -5.40 -22.93 31.36
CA GLN A 307 -6.70 -22.61 30.80
C GLN A 307 -6.51 -21.86 29.45
N THR A 308 -7.46 -22.05 28.54
CA THR A 308 -7.45 -21.42 27.23
C THR A 308 -8.62 -20.49 27.06
N ALA A 309 -8.40 -19.32 26.45
CA ALA A 309 -9.44 -18.41 26.00
C ALA A 309 -9.50 -18.37 24.46
N LEU A 310 -10.64 -18.75 23.88
CA LEU A 310 -10.89 -18.64 22.44
C LEU A 310 -11.80 -17.44 22.17
N MET A 311 -11.22 -16.37 21.60
CA MET A 311 -11.96 -15.15 21.30
C MET A 311 -12.47 -15.16 19.87
N ALA A 312 -13.77 -14.92 19.70
CA ALA A 312 -14.42 -14.73 18.42
C ALA A 312 -14.85 -13.25 18.23
N PRO A 313 -14.85 -12.72 16.99
CA PRO A 313 -15.20 -11.32 16.73
C PRO A 313 -16.69 -11.01 16.98
N THR A 314 -17.58 -12.00 16.88
CA THR A 314 -19.01 -11.85 17.10
C THR A 314 -19.57 -12.92 18.01
N GLU A 315 -20.69 -12.61 18.66
CA GLU A 315 -21.39 -13.57 19.55
C GLU A 315 -21.90 -14.80 18.81
N ILE A 316 -22.35 -14.62 17.56
CA ILE A 316 -22.80 -15.73 16.72
C ILE A 316 -21.66 -16.73 16.48
N LEU A 317 -20.48 -16.23 16.13
CA LEU A 317 -19.30 -17.06 15.93
C LEU A 317 -18.82 -17.73 17.24
N ALA A 318 -18.87 -17.01 18.36
CA ALA A 318 -18.54 -17.59 19.67
C ALA A 318 -19.47 -18.76 19.99
N ARG A 319 -20.79 -18.61 19.81
CA ARG A 319 -21.77 -19.68 19.97
C ARG A 319 -21.49 -20.86 19.04
N GLN A 320 -21.28 -20.59 17.77
CA GLN A 320 -20.99 -21.61 16.77
C GLN A 320 -19.71 -22.40 17.13
N HIS A 321 -18.67 -21.72 17.59
CA HIS A 321 -17.47 -22.40 18.08
C HIS A 321 -17.74 -23.23 19.34
N TYR A 322 -18.51 -22.71 20.27
CA TYR A 322 -18.90 -23.44 21.47
C TYR A 322 -19.67 -24.71 21.15
N GLU A 323 -20.71 -24.60 20.30
CA GLU A 323 -21.55 -25.73 19.87
C GLU A 323 -20.75 -26.81 19.12
N SER A 324 -19.78 -26.40 18.33
CA SER A 324 -18.95 -27.34 17.55
C SER A 324 -17.81 -27.97 18.36
N LEU A 325 -17.18 -27.23 19.27
CA LEU A 325 -16.01 -27.69 20.01
C LEU A 325 -16.35 -28.38 21.34
N SER A 326 -17.38 -27.90 22.06
CA SER A 326 -17.71 -28.39 23.38
C SER A 326 -18.00 -29.90 23.41
N PRO A 327 -18.78 -30.51 22.51
CA PRO A 327 -19.00 -31.97 22.53
C PRO A 327 -17.72 -32.76 22.27
N LEU A 328 -16.88 -32.30 21.35
CA LEU A 328 -15.61 -32.95 21.01
C LEU A 328 -14.64 -32.91 22.20
N LEU A 329 -14.48 -31.71 22.78
CA LEU A 329 -13.54 -31.53 23.89
C LEU A 329 -14.03 -32.15 25.20
N ALA A 330 -15.35 -32.22 25.42
CA ALA A 330 -15.94 -32.96 26.54
C ALA A 330 -15.61 -34.47 26.49
N TRP A 331 -15.63 -35.06 25.27
CA TRP A 331 -15.19 -36.46 25.07
C TRP A 331 -13.71 -36.66 25.45
N LEU A 332 -12.91 -35.61 25.32
CA LEU A 332 -11.50 -35.58 25.71
C LEU A 332 -11.26 -35.15 27.18
N GLY A 333 -12.33 -35.09 27.99
CA GLY A 333 -12.27 -34.75 29.41
C GLY A 333 -12.15 -33.26 29.71
N MET A 334 -12.34 -32.35 28.72
CA MET A 334 -12.24 -30.91 28.93
C MET A 334 -13.59 -30.28 29.25
N THR A 335 -13.57 -29.29 30.11
CA THR A 335 -14.72 -28.45 30.45
C THR A 335 -14.69 -27.17 29.65
N CYS A 336 -15.73 -26.92 28.85
CA CYS A 336 -15.89 -25.71 28.04
C CYS A 336 -16.97 -24.78 28.61
N ALA A 337 -16.75 -23.47 28.50
CA ALA A 337 -17.76 -22.47 28.84
C ALA A 337 -17.88 -21.43 27.76
N LEU A 338 -19.09 -20.83 27.64
CA LEU A 338 -19.38 -19.71 26.71
C LEU A 338 -19.60 -18.44 27.54
N LEU A 339 -18.86 -17.36 27.19
CA LEU A 339 -18.96 -16.06 27.84
C LEU A 339 -19.09 -14.95 26.80
N THR A 340 -20.28 -14.40 26.66
CA THR A 340 -20.60 -13.34 25.68
C THR A 340 -21.25 -12.13 26.37
N GLY A 341 -21.45 -11.06 25.62
CA GLY A 341 -22.17 -9.87 26.13
C GLY A 341 -23.60 -10.14 26.58
N SER A 342 -24.27 -11.14 26.00
CA SER A 342 -25.64 -11.53 26.33
C SER A 342 -25.74 -12.56 27.46
N THR A 343 -24.62 -13.06 27.99
CA THR A 343 -24.61 -14.00 29.12
C THR A 343 -25.25 -13.37 30.35
N ARG A 344 -26.24 -14.04 30.96
CA ARG A 344 -26.98 -13.54 32.13
C ARG A 344 -26.03 -13.31 33.31
N ALA A 345 -26.29 -12.27 34.11
CA ALA A 345 -25.43 -11.86 35.21
C ALA A 345 -25.15 -12.98 36.25
N LYS A 346 -26.10 -13.86 36.49
CA LYS A 346 -25.91 -15.03 37.37
C LYS A 346 -24.95 -16.03 36.74
N GLU A 347 -25.21 -16.44 35.52
CA GLU A 347 -24.40 -17.41 34.77
C GLU A 347 -22.99 -16.87 34.55
N ARG A 348 -22.85 -15.57 34.25
CA ARG A 348 -21.55 -14.91 34.16
C ARG A 348 -20.74 -15.04 35.45
N ARG A 349 -21.36 -14.79 36.62
CA ARG A 349 -20.66 -14.89 37.90
C ARG A 349 -20.23 -16.34 38.20
N GLU A 350 -21.10 -17.32 37.88
CA GLU A 350 -20.80 -18.74 38.08
C GLU A 350 -19.65 -19.20 37.17
N THR A 351 -19.66 -18.76 35.89
CA THR A 351 -18.58 -19.05 34.92
C THR A 351 -17.26 -18.42 35.36
N LEU A 352 -17.25 -17.16 35.80
CA LEU A 352 -16.05 -16.48 36.26
C LEU A 352 -15.51 -17.11 37.54
N ALA A 353 -16.35 -17.54 38.49
CA ALA A 353 -15.94 -18.28 39.66
C ALA A 353 -15.31 -19.63 39.27
N ALA A 354 -15.92 -20.37 38.37
CA ALA A 354 -15.42 -21.64 37.86
C ALA A 354 -14.07 -21.49 37.11
N LEU A 355 -13.88 -20.41 36.38
CA LEU A 355 -12.59 -20.05 35.75
C LEU A 355 -11.53 -19.77 36.82
N ALA A 356 -11.85 -18.97 37.83
CA ALA A 356 -10.92 -18.66 38.92
C ALA A 356 -10.48 -19.90 39.73
N GLU A 357 -11.36 -20.87 39.84
CA GLU A 357 -11.10 -22.16 40.52
C GLU A 357 -10.40 -23.20 39.62
N GLY A 358 -10.17 -22.87 38.33
CA GLY A 358 -9.53 -23.78 37.38
C GLY A 358 -10.41 -24.95 36.94
N ARG A 359 -11.75 -24.84 37.07
CA ARG A 359 -12.71 -25.89 36.68
C ARG A 359 -13.15 -25.80 35.20
N ILE A 360 -12.72 -24.78 34.50
CA ILE A 360 -12.99 -24.59 33.07
C ILE A 360 -11.65 -24.59 32.33
N ASP A 361 -11.50 -25.46 31.36
CA ASP A 361 -10.28 -25.61 30.55
C ASP A 361 -10.27 -24.67 29.33
N LEU A 362 -11.46 -24.47 28.70
CA LEU A 362 -11.62 -23.62 27.54
C LEU A 362 -12.80 -22.66 27.73
N CYS A 363 -12.53 -21.37 27.75
CA CYS A 363 -13.54 -20.34 27.72
C CYS A 363 -13.65 -19.74 26.33
N ILE A 364 -14.82 -19.84 25.69
CA ILE A 364 -15.09 -19.28 24.37
C ILE A 364 -15.95 -18.03 24.55
N GLY A 365 -15.57 -16.92 23.88
CA GLY A 365 -16.35 -15.68 24.02
C GLY A 365 -15.97 -14.60 23.04
N THR A 366 -16.44 -13.41 23.31
CA THR A 366 -16.14 -12.21 22.54
C THR A 366 -15.15 -11.32 23.31
N HIS A 367 -15.04 -10.03 22.93
CA HIS A 367 -14.25 -9.03 23.67
C HIS A 367 -14.60 -8.92 25.16
N ALA A 368 -15.74 -9.48 25.58
CA ALA A 368 -16.11 -9.60 26.99
C ALA A 368 -15.06 -10.37 27.82
N LEU A 369 -14.24 -11.23 27.20
CA LEU A 369 -13.13 -11.94 27.84
C LEU A 369 -11.95 -11.02 28.21
N LEU A 370 -11.90 -9.78 27.70
CA LEU A 370 -10.79 -8.83 27.90
C LEU A 370 -11.08 -7.71 28.91
N THR A 371 -12.27 -7.68 29.53
CA THR A 371 -12.59 -6.64 30.51
C THR A 371 -11.72 -6.79 31.78
N GLU A 372 -11.41 -5.66 32.46
CA GLU A 372 -10.53 -5.68 33.65
C GLU A 372 -11.05 -6.53 34.78
N GLU A 373 -12.38 -6.65 34.94
CA GLU A 373 -13.02 -7.53 35.91
C GLU A 373 -12.80 -9.00 35.57
N ASP A 374 -12.83 -9.34 34.30
CA ASP A 374 -12.61 -10.70 33.83
C ASP A 374 -11.12 -11.09 33.87
N ARG A 375 -10.20 -10.14 33.64
CA ARG A 375 -8.75 -10.32 33.80
C ARG A 375 -8.35 -10.63 35.26
N LYS A 376 -9.08 -10.12 36.23
CA LYS A 376 -8.83 -10.39 37.65
C LYS A 376 -9.36 -11.76 38.10
N SER A 377 -10.39 -12.27 37.41
CA SER A 377 -11.01 -13.57 37.71
C SER A 377 -10.33 -14.73 37.00
N VAL A 378 -9.80 -14.50 35.77
CA VAL A 378 -8.89 -15.45 35.11
C VAL A 378 -7.55 -15.25 35.79
N GLY A 379 -7.23 -16.08 36.75
CA GLY A 379 -6.08 -15.95 37.65
C GLY A 379 -4.81 -15.54 36.91
N ARG A 380 -4.13 -14.51 37.44
CA ARG A 380 -3.00 -13.80 36.84
C ARG A 380 -1.84 -14.65 36.33
N GLU A 381 -1.85 -15.97 36.55
CA GLU A 381 -0.71 -16.84 36.32
C GLU A 381 -0.95 -18.05 35.40
N ARG A 382 -2.17 -18.26 34.86
CA ARG A 382 -2.49 -19.54 34.18
C ARG A 382 -3.29 -19.42 32.87
N VAL A 383 -3.18 -18.33 32.12
CA VAL A 383 -3.84 -18.21 30.80
C VAL A 383 -2.81 -18.20 29.67
N CYS A 384 -2.91 -19.17 28.80
CA CYS A 384 -2.22 -19.23 27.52
C CYS A 384 -3.09 -18.64 26.41
#